data_3117223523d0d9b2f1efc7a9b8d74fe8
#
_entry.id   3117223523d0d9b2f1efc7a9b8d74fe8
#
_cell.length_a   1.000
_cell.length_b   1.000
_cell.length_c   1.000
_cell.angle_alpha   90.00
_cell.angle_beta   90.00
_cell.angle_gamma   90.00
#
_symmetry.space_group_name_H-M   'P 1'
#
loop_
_entity.id
_entity.type
_entity.pdbx_description
1 polymer ?
#
loop_
_entity_poly.entity_id
_entity_poly.type
_entity_poly.pdbx_seq_one_letter_code
_entity_poly.pdbx_strand_id
1 'polypeptide(L)' 'MKAILEFNLPEEQAEHYCAIKGSDMLNVLWELRAELRSMRKYQELKENQYEIVEKVEEFLFRSLNDNDVNLDKW' A
#
# COMPACT_ATOMS: atom_id res chain seq x y z
N MET A 1 3.64 -25.32 -10.73
CA MET A 1 4.27 -25.00 -9.43
C MET A 1 3.19 -24.66 -8.42
N LYS A 2 3.32 -25.15 -7.18
CA LYS A 2 2.36 -24.89 -6.11
C LYS A 2 3.09 -24.26 -4.94
N ALA A 3 2.41 -23.37 -4.21
CA ALA A 3 2.91 -22.80 -2.97
C ALA A 3 1.87 -23.02 -1.87
N ILE A 4 2.33 -23.43 -0.69
CA ILE A 4 1.45 -23.71 0.44
C ILE A 4 1.99 -22.95 1.66
N LEU A 5 1.08 -22.31 2.39
CA LEU A 5 1.39 -21.64 3.66
C LEU A 5 0.59 -22.32 4.77
N GLU A 6 1.25 -22.66 5.87
CA GLU A 6 0.62 -23.29 7.03
C GLU A 6 0.72 -22.39 8.24
N PHE A 7 -0.33 -22.36 9.05
CA PHE A 7 -0.40 -21.57 10.27
C PHE A 7 -0.98 -22.38 11.41
N ASN A 8 -0.36 -22.29 12.58
CA ASN A 8 -0.89 -22.90 13.81
C ASN A 8 -1.84 -21.91 14.49
N LEU A 9 -3.12 -22.23 14.51
CA LEU A 9 -4.14 -21.37 15.10
C LEU A 9 -4.47 -21.86 16.51
N PRO A 10 -4.74 -20.94 17.46
CA PRO A 10 -4.87 -19.48 17.27
C PRO A 10 -3.55 -18.69 17.40
N GLU A 11 -2.41 -19.34 17.66
CA GLU A 11 -1.14 -18.67 17.97
C GLU A 11 -0.68 -17.76 16.81
N GLU A 12 -0.85 -18.22 15.58
CA GLU A 12 -0.44 -17.47 14.36
C GLU A 12 -1.61 -16.83 13.65
N GLN A 13 -2.63 -16.40 14.40
CA GLN A 13 -3.84 -15.83 13.82
C GLN A 13 -3.59 -14.55 13.03
N ALA A 14 -2.68 -13.68 13.51
CA ALA A 14 -2.36 -12.43 12.83
C ALA A 14 -1.69 -12.69 11.47
N GLU A 15 -0.73 -13.61 11.43
CA GLU A 15 -0.04 -13.99 10.21
C GLU A 15 -0.99 -14.63 9.21
N HIS A 16 -1.90 -15.47 9.70
CA HIS A 16 -2.92 -16.11 8.88
C HIS A 16 -3.85 -15.07 8.25
N TYR A 17 -4.31 -14.09 9.04
CA TYR A 17 -5.15 -12.99 8.55
C TYR A 17 -4.43 -12.21 7.46
N CYS A 18 -3.16 -11.87 7.67
CA CYS A 18 -2.37 -11.15 6.67
C CYS A 18 -2.22 -11.95 5.37
N ALA A 19 -2.04 -13.27 5.47
CA ALA A 19 -1.93 -14.12 4.30
C ALA A 19 -3.24 -14.15 3.49
N ILE A 20 -4.38 -14.19 4.18
CA ILE A 20 -5.70 -14.19 3.52
C ILE A 20 -6.02 -12.82 2.91
N LYS A 21 -5.71 -11.74 3.62
CA LYS A 21 -6.06 -10.37 3.24
C LYS A 21 -4.96 -9.63 2.48
N GLY A 22 -3.85 -10.28 2.17
CA GLY A 22 -2.72 -9.63 1.51
C GLY A 22 -3.10 -8.96 0.20
N SER A 23 -3.89 -9.64 -0.63
CA SER A 23 -4.36 -9.09 -1.90
C SER A 23 -5.23 -7.85 -1.71
N ASP A 24 -6.16 -7.91 -0.74
CA ASP A 24 -7.02 -6.77 -0.43
C ASP A 24 -6.22 -5.59 0.11
N MET A 25 -5.22 -5.85 0.95
CA MET A 25 -4.34 -4.81 1.50
C MET A 25 -3.52 -4.13 0.41
N LEU A 26 -3.04 -4.90 -0.57
CA LEU A 26 -2.34 -4.34 -1.72
C LEU A 26 -3.25 -3.47 -2.57
N ASN A 27 -4.51 -3.86 -2.73
CA ASN A 27 -5.49 -3.03 -3.43
C ASN A 27 -5.72 -1.69 -2.74
N VAL A 28 -5.80 -1.68 -1.39
CA VAL A 28 -5.94 -0.44 -0.62
C VAL A 28 -4.75 0.48 -0.86
N LEU A 29 -3.54 -0.06 -0.81
CA LEU A 29 -2.32 0.73 -1.06
C LEU A 29 -2.28 1.26 -2.50
N TRP A 30 -2.68 0.44 -3.46
CA TRP A 30 -2.73 0.83 -4.86
C TRP A 30 -3.74 1.96 -5.09
N GLU A 31 -4.92 1.85 -4.49
CA GLU A 31 -5.95 2.89 -4.56
C GLU A 31 -5.48 4.19 -3.91
N LEU A 32 -4.81 4.11 -2.76
CA LEU A 32 -4.25 5.28 -2.09
C LEU A 32 -3.22 5.98 -2.99
N ARG A 33 -2.32 5.20 -3.59
CA ARG A 33 -1.33 5.76 -4.52
C ARG A 33 -2.01 6.46 -5.69
N ALA A 34 -3.03 5.83 -6.26
CA ALA A 34 -3.77 6.39 -7.39
C ALA A 34 -4.49 7.68 -7.01
N GLU A 35 -5.09 7.74 -5.83
CA GLU A 35 -5.78 8.94 -5.34
C GLU A 35 -4.81 10.09 -5.10
N LEU A 36 -3.67 9.83 -4.47
CA LEU A 36 -2.64 10.84 -4.24
C LEU A 36 -2.13 11.41 -5.58
N ARG A 37 -1.93 10.54 -6.55
CA ARG A 37 -1.50 10.96 -7.89
C ARG A 37 -2.57 11.82 -8.58
N SER A 38 -3.84 11.44 -8.44
CA SER A 38 -4.97 12.19 -8.98
C SER A 38 -5.05 13.59 -8.34
N MET A 39 -4.89 13.67 -7.03
CA MET A 39 -4.88 14.95 -6.32
C MET A 39 -3.76 15.87 -6.82
N ARG A 40 -2.58 15.33 -7.05
CA ARG A 40 -1.43 16.10 -7.51
C ARG A 40 -1.58 16.58 -8.96
N LYS A 41 -2.16 15.75 -9.84
CA LYS A 41 -2.18 16.00 -11.29
C LYS A 41 -3.45 16.68 -11.79
N TYR A 42 -4.60 16.36 -11.20
CA TYR A 42 -5.89 16.70 -11.81
C TYR A 42 -6.80 17.55 -10.94
N GLN A 43 -6.43 17.79 -9.69
CA GLN A 43 -7.24 18.62 -8.80
C GLN A 43 -6.60 19.99 -8.62
N GLU A 44 -7.45 21.03 -8.52
CA GLU A 44 -6.96 22.38 -8.21
C GLU A 44 -6.67 22.46 -6.71
N LEU A 45 -5.39 22.42 -6.37
CA LEU A 45 -4.94 22.55 -5.00
C LEU A 45 -4.20 23.86 -4.82
N LYS A 46 -4.25 24.41 -3.60
CA LYS A 46 -3.42 25.52 -3.21
C LYS A 46 -1.98 25.04 -3.04
N GLU A 47 -1.00 25.94 -3.15
CA GLU A 47 0.42 25.61 -3.08
C GLU A 47 0.76 24.77 -1.84
N ASN A 48 0.27 25.17 -0.65
CA ASN A 48 0.52 24.43 0.58
C ASN A 48 -0.13 23.03 0.57
N GLN A 49 -1.22 22.85 -0.17
CA GLN A 49 -1.88 21.54 -0.30
C GLN A 49 -1.07 20.61 -1.19
N TYR A 50 -0.46 21.12 -2.26
CA TYR A 50 0.46 20.34 -3.10
C TYR A 50 1.64 19.84 -2.28
N GLU A 51 2.22 20.69 -1.44
CA GLU A 51 3.33 20.31 -0.58
C GLU A 51 2.95 19.15 0.36
N ILE A 52 1.76 19.19 0.93
CA ILE A 52 1.27 18.13 1.82
C ILE A 52 1.07 16.83 1.04
N VAL A 53 0.45 16.90 -0.13
CA VAL A 53 0.24 15.71 -0.98
C VAL A 53 1.58 15.08 -1.37
N GLU A 54 2.55 15.89 -1.76
CA GLU A 54 3.88 15.40 -2.12
C GLU A 54 4.58 14.72 -0.92
N LYS A 55 4.46 15.28 0.28
CA LYS A 55 5.03 14.67 1.47
C LYS A 55 4.40 13.32 1.78
N VAL A 56 3.09 13.20 1.62
CA VAL A 56 2.39 11.93 1.83
C VAL A 56 2.82 10.91 0.78
N GLU A 57 2.94 11.30 -0.49
CA GLU A 57 3.44 10.43 -1.55
C GLU A 57 4.85 9.94 -1.27
N GLU A 58 5.75 10.84 -0.87
CA GLU A 58 7.13 10.49 -0.53
C GLU A 58 7.17 9.50 0.63
N PHE A 59 6.37 9.73 1.66
CA PHE A 59 6.27 8.80 2.79
C PHE A 59 5.81 7.42 2.35
N LEU A 60 4.76 7.38 1.52
CA LEU A 60 4.23 6.12 1.01
C LEU A 60 5.28 5.35 0.22
N PHE A 61 5.96 6.00 -0.72
CA PHE A 61 6.98 5.36 -1.54
C PHE A 61 8.16 4.88 -0.71
N ARG A 62 8.60 5.66 0.26
CA ARG A 62 9.68 5.27 1.16
C ARG A 62 9.28 4.06 2.01
N SER A 63 8.05 4.07 2.55
CA SER A 63 7.55 2.97 3.36
C SER A 63 7.41 1.67 2.55
N LEU A 64 6.91 1.77 1.32
CA LEU A 64 6.83 0.63 0.42
C LEU A 64 8.21 0.07 0.11
N ASN A 65 9.16 0.95 -0.18
CA ASN A 65 10.54 0.55 -0.49
C ASN A 65 11.24 -0.08 0.72
N ASP A 66 11.06 0.52 1.90
CA ASP A 66 11.66 -0.01 3.14
C ASP A 66 11.13 -1.39 3.50
N ASN A 67 9.90 -1.68 3.11
CA ASN A 67 9.26 -2.98 3.36
C ASN A 67 9.31 -3.91 2.15
N ASP A 68 10.02 -3.53 1.11
CA ASP A 68 10.17 -4.31 -0.12
C ASP A 68 8.83 -4.68 -0.76
N VAL A 69 7.88 -3.75 -0.75
CA VAL A 69 6.57 -3.93 -1.37
C VAL A 69 6.53 -3.19 -2.70
N ASN A 70 6.32 -3.93 -3.78
CA ASN A 70 6.22 -3.38 -5.13
C ASN A 70 4.78 -3.51 -5.63
N LEU A 71 4.08 -2.38 -5.75
CA LEU A 71 2.68 -2.36 -6.17
C LEU A 71 2.48 -2.65 -7.66
N ASP A 72 3.53 -2.59 -8.46
CA ASP A 72 3.47 -2.81 -9.91
C ASP A 72 3.77 -4.25 -10.33
N LYS A 73 3.97 -5.14 -9.35
CA LYS A 73 4.44 -6.51 -9.60
C LYS A 73 3.31 -7.53 -9.78
N TRP A 74 2.08 -7.12 -9.67
CA TRP A 74 0.89 -7.99 -9.65
C TRP A 74 0.09 -7.95 -10.93
#